data_215a81085e6bb36391c906e0209003cf
#
_entry.id   215a81085e6bb36391c906e0209003cf
#
_cell.length_a   1.000
_cell.length_b   1.000
_cell.length_c   1.000
_cell.angle_alpha   90.00
_cell.angle_beta   90.00
_cell.angle_gamma   90.00
#
_symmetry.space_group_name_H-M   'P 1'
#
loop_
_entity.id
_entity.type
_entity.pdbx_description
1 polymer ?
#
loop_
_entity_poly.entity_id
_entity_poly.type
_entity_poly.pdbx_seq_one_letter_code
_entity_poly.pdbx_strand_id
1 'polypeptide(L)'
;VRILSGERTPHNNPHAKGVFFGLTHQHGPAELARAVLEGVGYALADGMDVVHACGVTPESITLIGGGARSAWWRQMLADISGQQLDYRTGGDVGPALGAARLAQLAQHKEAVFSELLPQLPLEQAHRPDAERFARYAPRRETFRQIYQQLLPLMSS
;
A
#
# COMPACT_ATOMS: atom_id res chain seq x y z
N VAL A 1 -3.60 -7.83 -11.64
CA VAL A 1 -4.33 -6.77 -10.92
C VAL A 1 -4.88 -7.34 -9.63
N ARG A 2 -4.58 -6.68 -8.47
CA ARG A 2 -5.03 -7.15 -7.15
C ARG A 2 -6.37 -6.52 -6.75
N ILE A 3 -7.33 -6.60 -7.55
CA ILE A 3 -8.67 -6.18 -7.19
C ILE A 3 -9.51 -7.45 -7.26
N LEU A 4 -10.08 -7.91 -6.14
CA LEU A 4 -10.87 -9.16 -6.12
C LEU A 4 -12.35 -8.90 -6.04
N SER A 5 -12.76 -7.91 -5.24
CA SER A 5 -14.18 -7.63 -4.95
C SER A 5 -14.39 -6.12 -4.89
N GLY A 6 -14.06 -5.46 -5.97
CA GLY A 6 -14.10 -4.01 -6.07
C GLY A 6 -12.85 -3.31 -5.58
N GLU A 7 -12.74 -2.04 -5.93
CA GLU A 7 -11.61 -1.17 -5.62
C GLU A 7 -12.14 0.22 -5.24
N ARG A 8 -11.58 0.82 -4.20
CA ARG A 8 -12.04 2.12 -3.72
C ARG A 8 -11.17 3.29 -4.19
N THR A 9 -9.86 3.10 -4.19
CA THR A 9 -8.91 4.16 -4.56
C THR A 9 -7.83 3.59 -5.48
N PRO A 10 -7.59 4.19 -6.64
CA PRO A 10 -8.06 5.48 -7.13
C PRO A 10 -9.38 5.48 -7.90
N HIS A 11 -9.93 4.32 -8.29
CA HIS A 11 -10.98 4.25 -9.33
C HIS A 11 -12.42 4.23 -8.78
N ASN A 12 -12.61 3.87 -7.50
CA ASN A 12 -13.92 3.66 -6.87
C ASN A 12 -14.85 2.74 -7.71
N ASN A 13 -14.31 1.62 -8.19
CA ASN A 13 -15.03 0.67 -9.02
C ASN A 13 -15.41 -0.58 -8.21
N PRO A 14 -16.71 -0.75 -7.84
CA PRO A 14 -17.15 -1.90 -7.07
C PRO A 14 -17.14 -3.22 -7.86
N HIS A 15 -17.06 -3.16 -9.18
CA HIS A 15 -17.07 -4.33 -10.08
C HIS A 15 -15.68 -4.78 -10.50
N ALA A 16 -14.63 -4.06 -10.09
CA ALA A 16 -13.26 -4.42 -10.43
C ALA A 16 -12.88 -5.81 -9.86
N LYS A 17 -12.23 -6.62 -10.70
CA LYS A 17 -11.88 -8.02 -10.40
C LYS A 17 -10.38 -8.27 -10.59
N GLY A 18 -9.87 -9.34 -9.97
CA GLY A 18 -8.50 -9.77 -10.11
C GLY A 18 -8.20 -10.29 -11.51
N VAL A 19 -7.03 -9.96 -12.03
CA VAL A 19 -6.57 -10.42 -13.35
C VAL A 19 -5.10 -10.79 -13.28
N PHE A 20 -4.73 -11.93 -13.86
CA PHE A 20 -3.37 -12.25 -14.25
C PHE A 20 -3.25 -12.10 -15.76
N PHE A 21 -2.28 -11.32 -16.19
CA PHE A 21 -2.03 -11.03 -17.60
C PHE A 21 -0.62 -11.48 -18.00
N GLY A 22 -0.50 -12.05 -19.20
CA GLY A 22 0.80 -12.44 -19.76
C GLY A 22 1.37 -13.73 -19.18
N LEU A 23 0.56 -14.61 -18.61
CA LEU A 23 1.01 -15.91 -18.11
C LEU A 23 1.50 -16.80 -19.26
N THR A 24 2.60 -17.49 -19.02
CA THR A 24 3.16 -18.53 -19.91
C THR A 24 3.39 -19.82 -19.13
N HIS A 25 3.71 -20.90 -19.81
CA HIS A 25 4.06 -22.18 -19.18
C HIS A 25 5.33 -22.14 -18.31
N GLN A 26 6.10 -21.04 -18.36
CA GLN A 26 7.29 -20.84 -17.53
C GLN A 26 6.98 -20.24 -16.15
N HIS A 27 5.74 -19.75 -15.94
CA HIS A 27 5.34 -19.12 -14.68
C HIS A 27 4.78 -20.16 -13.72
N GLY A 28 5.45 -20.32 -12.58
CA GLY A 28 5.03 -21.18 -11.48
C GLY A 28 4.37 -20.42 -10.33
N PRO A 29 4.12 -21.11 -9.20
CA PRO A 29 3.50 -20.50 -8.02
C PRO A 29 4.27 -19.31 -7.44
N ALA A 30 5.59 -19.30 -7.55
CA ALA A 30 6.43 -18.23 -7.05
C ALA A 30 6.20 -16.92 -7.82
N GLU A 31 6.14 -17.01 -9.16
CA GLU A 31 5.86 -15.86 -10.04
C GLU A 31 4.43 -15.33 -9.82
N LEU A 32 3.46 -16.24 -9.64
CA LEU A 32 2.08 -15.87 -9.33
C LEU A 32 1.98 -15.13 -7.98
N ALA A 33 2.62 -15.67 -6.94
CA ALA A 33 2.65 -15.02 -5.63
C ALA A 33 3.33 -13.65 -5.69
N ARG A 34 4.47 -13.55 -6.39
CA ARG A 34 5.17 -12.29 -6.59
C ARG A 34 4.30 -11.28 -7.35
N ALA A 35 3.60 -11.69 -8.41
CA ALA A 35 2.71 -10.82 -9.16
C ALA A 35 1.57 -10.26 -8.30
N VAL A 36 1.02 -11.05 -7.38
CA VAL A 36 0.04 -10.58 -6.41
C VAL A 36 0.64 -9.51 -5.50
N LEU A 37 1.83 -9.75 -4.95
CA LEU A 37 2.50 -8.80 -4.05
C LEU A 37 2.88 -7.50 -4.77
N GLU A 38 3.44 -7.58 -5.98
CA GLU A 38 3.74 -6.40 -6.80
C GLU A 38 2.46 -5.62 -7.14
N GLY A 39 1.37 -6.30 -7.52
CA GLY A 39 0.08 -5.69 -7.80
C GLY A 39 -0.51 -4.92 -6.61
N VAL A 40 -0.30 -5.43 -5.38
CA VAL A 40 -0.62 -4.68 -4.16
C VAL A 40 0.20 -3.40 -4.06
N GLY A 41 1.51 -3.52 -4.29
CA GLY A 41 2.42 -2.37 -4.25
C GLY A 41 2.02 -1.29 -5.25
N TYR A 42 1.68 -1.67 -6.49
CA TYR A 42 1.23 -0.72 -7.52
C TYR A 42 -0.08 -0.02 -7.12
N ALA A 43 -1.05 -0.75 -6.58
CA ALA A 43 -2.31 -0.17 -6.14
C ALA A 43 -2.12 0.81 -4.98
N LEU A 44 -1.25 0.49 -4.02
CA LEU A 44 -0.91 1.40 -2.91
C LEU A 44 -0.18 2.65 -3.42
N ALA A 45 0.75 2.49 -4.36
CA ALA A 45 1.44 3.62 -4.98
C ALA A 45 0.48 4.52 -5.77
N ASP A 46 -0.53 3.95 -6.46
CA ASP A 46 -1.57 4.72 -7.14
C ASP A 46 -2.45 5.48 -6.12
N GLY A 47 -2.73 4.89 -4.97
CA GLY A 47 -3.40 5.59 -3.87
C GLY A 47 -2.59 6.77 -3.32
N MET A 48 -1.27 6.62 -3.22
CA MET A 48 -0.37 7.72 -2.82
C MET A 48 -0.34 8.85 -3.85
N ASP A 49 -0.37 8.53 -5.15
CA ASP A 49 -0.47 9.56 -6.19
C ASP A 49 -1.74 10.41 -6.05
N VAL A 50 -2.87 9.80 -5.64
CA VAL A 50 -4.11 10.55 -5.36
C VAL A 50 -3.91 11.50 -4.17
N VAL A 51 -3.26 11.05 -3.10
CA VAL A 51 -2.96 11.91 -1.93
C VAL A 51 -2.10 13.11 -2.35
N HIS A 52 -1.05 12.86 -3.14
CA HIS A 52 -0.18 13.94 -3.66
C HIS A 52 -0.93 14.89 -4.61
N ALA A 53 -1.80 14.35 -5.47
CA ALA A 53 -2.63 15.16 -6.37
C ALA A 53 -3.62 16.07 -5.62
N CYS A 54 -4.01 15.72 -4.39
CA CYS A 54 -4.78 16.59 -3.49
C CYS A 54 -3.94 17.67 -2.79
N GLY A 55 -2.66 17.80 -3.14
CA GLY A 55 -1.74 18.78 -2.55
C GLY A 55 -1.18 18.39 -1.18
N VAL A 56 -1.37 17.12 -0.76
CA VAL A 56 -0.84 16.62 0.51
C VAL A 56 0.49 15.93 0.27
N THR A 57 1.54 16.42 0.94
CA THR A 57 2.86 15.77 0.98
C THR A 57 3.11 15.27 2.40
N PRO A 58 2.95 13.97 2.68
CA PRO A 58 3.18 13.43 4.01
C PRO A 58 4.65 13.59 4.45
N GLU A 59 4.88 14.06 5.66
CA GLU A 59 6.23 14.14 6.26
C GLU A 59 6.78 12.74 6.58
N SER A 60 5.92 11.80 6.92
CA SER A 60 6.26 10.40 7.15
C SER A 60 5.12 9.47 6.75
N ILE A 61 5.47 8.30 6.25
CA ILE A 61 4.53 7.25 5.86
C ILE A 61 4.83 6.01 6.69
N THR A 62 3.90 5.62 7.56
CA THR A 62 4.08 4.44 8.40
C THR A 62 3.34 3.24 7.81
N LEU A 63 4.04 2.12 7.70
CA LEU A 63 3.44 0.83 7.32
C LEU A 63 2.83 0.15 8.54
N ILE A 64 1.57 -0.26 8.40
CA ILE A 64 0.83 -0.97 9.44
C ILE A 64 0.15 -2.24 8.90
N GLY A 65 -0.25 -3.12 9.81
CA GLY A 65 -0.95 -4.36 9.50
C GLY A 65 -0.05 -5.57 9.34
N GLY A 66 -0.64 -6.76 9.23
CA GLY A 66 0.08 -8.04 9.25
C GLY A 66 1.17 -8.19 8.16
N GLY A 67 0.95 -7.63 6.98
CA GLY A 67 1.96 -7.62 5.91
C GLY A 67 3.23 -6.84 6.28
N ALA A 68 3.11 -5.84 7.14
CA ALA A 68 4.24 -5.04 7.59
C ALA A 68 5.27 -5.83 8.44
N ARG A 69 4.98 -7.06 8.85
CA ARG A 69 5.94 -7.95 9.52
C ARG A 69 7.08 -8.38 8.60
N SER A 70 6.86 -8.45 7.28
CA SER A 70 7.87 -8.84 6.31
C SER A 70 8.76 -7.66 5.93
N ALA A 71 10.05 -7.68 6.33
CA ALA A 71 11.03 -6.68 5.95
C ALA A 71 11.23 -6.61 4.43
N TRP A 72 11.21 -7.77 3.75
CA TRP A 72 11.29 -7.86 2.30
C TRP A 72 10.12 -7.15 1.62
N TRP A 73 8.89 -7.37 2.12
CA TRP A 73 7.70 -6.68 1.60
C TRP A 73 7.78 -5.16 1.82
N ARG A 74 8.17 -4.72 3.03
CA ARG A 74 8.32 -3.29 3.33
C ARG A 74 9.29 -2.61 2.37
N GLN A 75 10.44 -3.26 2.10
CA GLN A 75 11.42 -2.74 1.15
C GLN A 75 10.86 -2.69 -0.28
N MET A 76 10.16 -3.74 -0.72
CA MET A 76 9.53 -3.77 -2.05
C MET A 76 8.49 -2.65 -2.20
N LEU A 77 7.70 -2.37 -1.19
CA LEU A 77 6.73 -1.27 -1.21
C LEU A 77 7.43 0.10 -1.31
N ALA A 78 8.54 0.30 -0.59
CA ALA A 78 9.35 1.51 -0.72
C ALA A 78 9.91 1.66 -2.14
N ASP A 79 10.46 0.57 -2.71
CA ASP A 79 11.01 0.55 -4.06
C ASP A 79 9.95 0.80 -5.15
N ILE A 80 8.72 0.32 -4.96
CA ILE A 80 7.60 0.55 -5.90
C ILE A 80 7.05 1.97 -5.81
N SER A 81 6.89 2.49 -4.59
CA SER A 81 6.29 3.81 -4.36
C SER A 81 7.27 4.96 -4.59
N GLY A 82 8.58 4.69 -4.53
CA GLY A 82 9.62 5.72 -4.54
C GLY A 82 9.63 6.58 -3.25
N GLN A 83 8.99 6.10 -2.18
CA GLN A 83 8.85 6.83 -0.92
C GLN A 83 9.58 6.11 0.21
N GLN A 84 10.12 6.86 1.18
CA GLN A 84 10.56 6.28 2.43
C GLN A 84 9.34 5.79 3.22
N LEU A 85 9.42 4.54 3.68
CA LEU A 85 8.36 3.92 4.48
C LEU A 85 8.93 3.53 5.85
N ASP A 86 8.26 3.97 6.90
CA ASP A 86 8.64 3.73 8.27
C ASP A 86 7.90 2.51 8.84
N TYR A 87 8.62 1.65 9.55
CA TYR A 87 8.04 0.60 10.37
C TYR A 87 8.29 0.94 11.85
N ARG A 88 7.20 1.01 12.62
CA ARG A 88 7.22 1.44 14.02
C ARG A 88 6.76 0.31 14.93
N THR A 89 7.19 0.33 16.17
CA THR A 89 6.78 -0.62 17.22
C THR A 89 5.26 -0.78 17.23
N GLY A 90 4.78 -2.03 17.21
CA GLY A 90 3.34 -2.31 17.19
C GLY A 90 2.63 -1.99 15.88
N GLY A 91 3.36 -1.71 14.79
CA GLY A 91 2.78 -1.43 13.48
C GLY A 91 1.94 -2.57 12.92
N ASP A 92 2.15 -3.80 13.39
CA ASP A 92 1.40 -4.98 12.98
C ASP A 92 -0.02 -5.06 13.55
N VAL A 93 -0.35 -4.35 14.65
CA VAL A 93 -1.71 -4.36 15.25
C VAL A 93 -2.69 -3.41 14.56
N GLY A 94 -2.21 -2.50 13.70
CA GLY A 94 -3.01 -1.71 12.77
C GLY A 94 -4.25 -1.04 13.37
N PRO A 95 -5.46 -1.33 12.85
CA PRO A 95 -6.69 -0.65 13.26
C PRO A 95 -7.06 -0.82 14.73
N ALA A 96 -6.65 -1.91 15.38
CA ALA A 96 -6.94 -2.15 16.82
C ALA A 96 -6.26 -1.10 17.70
N LEU A 97 -5.03 -0.72 17.38
CA LEU A 97 -4.34 0.38 18.07
C LEU A 97 -5.06 1.71 17.88
N GLY A 98 -5.54 1.99 16.64
CA GLY A 98 -6.32 3.18 16.35
C GLY A 98 -7.59 3.26 17.18
N ALA A 99 -8.35 2.16 17.26
CA ALA A 99 -9.57 2.07 18.07
C ALA A 99 -9.28 2.28 19.58
N ALA A 100 -8.21 1.65 20.09
CA ALA A 100 -7.79 1.84 21.49
C ALA A 100 -7.42 3.31 21.78
N ARG A 101 -6.71 3.96 20.87
CA ARG A 101 -6.36 5.39 20.98
C ARG A 101 -7.59 6.30 20.96
N LEU A 102 -8.55 6.03 20.09
CA LEU A 102 -9.83 6.78 20.09
C LEU A 102 -10.60 6.61 21.40
N ALA A 103 -10.66 5.41 21.95
CA ALA A 103 -11.26 5.15 23.25
C ALA A 103 -10.54 5.90 24.39
N GLN A 104 -9.21 5.94 24.36
CA GLN A 104 -8.38 6.68 25.30
C GLN A 104 -8.67 8.19 25.22
N LEU A 105 -8.76 8.76 24.03
CA LEU A 105 -9.12 10.16 23.82
C LEU A 105 -10.51 10.49 24.37
N ALA A 106 -11.48 9.59 24.18
CA ALA A 106 -12.83 9.79 24.69
C ALA A 106 -12.90 9.89 26.23
N GLN A 107 -11.96 9.23 26.94
CA GLN A 107 -11.87 9.27 28.40
C GLN A 107 -11.07 10.49 28.90
N HIS A 108 -10.18 11.05 28.12
CA HIS A 108 -9.26 12.13 28.50
C HIS A 108 -9.47 13.38 27.63
N LYS A 109 -10.66 13.97 27.69
CA LYS A 109 -11.08 15.08 26.82
C LYS A 109 -10.20 16.34 26.92
N GLU A 110 -9.57 16.56 28.06
CA GLU A 110 -8.73 17.72 28.34
C GLU A 110 -7.23 17.46 28.05
N ALA A 111 -6.85 16.24 27.65
CA ALA A 111 -5.46 15.90 27.43
C ALA A 111 -4.92 16.46 26.10
N VAL A 112 -3.64 16.82 26.10
CA VAL A 112 -2.94 17.23 24.89
C VAL A 112 -2.69 16.00 24.00
N PHE A 113 -3.09 16.06 22.73
CA PHE A 113 -3.00 14.94 21.80
C PHE A 113 -1.60 14.31 21.72
N SER A 114 -0.55 15.14 21.66
CA SER A 114 0.82 14.67 21.57
C SER A 114 1.32 13.90 22.80
N GLU A 115 0.78 14.21 23.97
CA GLU A 115 1.12 13.50 25.23
C GLU A 115 0.36 12.18 25.34
N LEU A 116 -0.92 12.19 24.98
CA LEU A 116 -1.79 11.02 25.06
C LEU A 116 -1.53 10.02 23.95
N LEU A 117 -1.16 10.49 22.76
CA LEU A 117 -0.92 9.69 21.56
C LEU A 117 0.50 9.89 21.02
N PRO A 118 1.54 9.55 21.78
CA PRO A 118 2.90 9.71 21.29
C PRO A 118 3.14 8.90 20.02
N GLN A 119 4.02 9.42 19.16
CA GLN A 119 4.45 8.66 18.01
C GLN A 119 5.22 7.43 18.48
N LEU A 120 4.86 6.26 17.96
CA LEU A 120 5.53 5.01 18.32
C LEU A 120 7.00 5.02 17.87
N PRO A 121 7.91 4.39 18.62
CA PRO A 121 9.31 4.31 18.27
C PRO A 121 9.52 3.75 16.86
N LEU A 122 10.43 4.37 16.11
CA LEU A 122 10.85 3.89 14.80
C LEU A 122 11.75 2.67 14.98
N GLU A 123 11.35 1.52 14.42
CA GLU A 123 12.16 0.31 14.39
C GLU A 123 13.04 0.27 13.14
N GLN A 124 12.45 0.60 11.98
CA GLN A 124 13.17 0.56 10.72
C GLN A 124 12.58 1.53 9.70
N ALA A 125 13.45 2.27 8.99
CA ALA A 125 13.09 3.04 7.82
C ALA A 125 13.53 2.30 6.55
N HIS A 126 12.62 2.14 5.59
CA HIS A 126 12.89 1.55 4.29
C HIS A 126 12.95 2.66 3.25
N ARG A 127 14.15 2.92 2.74
CA ARG A 127 14.37 3.89 1.67
C ARG A 127 14.28 3.21 0.31
N PRO A 128 13.67 3.87 -0.69
CA PRO A 128 13.62 3.32 -2.04
C PRO A 128 15.02 3.21 -2.64
N ASP A 129 15.27 2.11 -3.31
CA ASP A 129 16.44 1.93 -4.16
C ASP A 129 16.12 2.47 -5.55
N ALA A 130 16.95 3.40 -6.05
CA ALA A 130 16.70 4.12 -7.29
C ALA A 130 16.67 3.18 -8.53
N GLU A 131 17.51 2.15 -8.57
CA GLU A 131 17.55 1.19 -9.67
C GLU A 131 16.30 0.30 -9.67
N ARG A 132 15.88 -0.18 -8.48
CA ARG A 132 14.66 -0.97 -8.34
C ARG A 132 13.41 -0.16 -8.63
N PHE A 133 13.35 1.08 -8.17
CA PHE A 133 12.28 2.00 -8.52
C PHE A 133 12.15 2.18 -10.03
N ALA A 134 13.26 2.43 -10.72
CA ALA A 134 13.27 2.57 -12.17
C ALA A 134 12.80 1.29 -12.91
N ARG A 135 13.10 0.10 -12.36
CA ARG A 135 12.60 -1.18 -12.89
C ARG A 135 11.10 -1.42 -12.64
N TYR A 136 10.54 -0.88 -11.56
CA TYR A 136 9.11 -1.01 -11.27
C TYR A 136 8.24 -0.02 -12.06
N ALA A 137 8.75 1.15 -12.42
CA ALA A 137 7.99 2.19 -13.10
C ALA A 137 7.26 1.72 -14.37
N PRO A 138 7.91 1.06 -15.36
CA PRO A 138 7.23 0.58 -16.56
C PRO A 138 6.22 -0.55 -16.26
N ARG A 139 6.47 -1.37 -15.23
CA ARG A 139 5.54 -2.43 -14.83
C ARG A 139 4.28 -1.85 -14.19
N ARG A 140 4.44 -0.79 -13.39
CA ARG A 140 3.31 -0.06 -12.81
C ARG A 140 2.47 0.59 -13.90
N GLU A 141 3.09 1.15 -14.92
CA GLU A 141 2.36 1.70 -16.07
C GLU A 141 1.57 0.62 -16.81
N THR A 142 2.18 -0.53 -17.06
CA THR A 142 1.47 -1.70 -17.64
C THR A 142 0.30 -2.14 -16.75
N PHE A 143 0.46 -2.14 -15.42
CA PHE A 143 -0.62 -2.45 -14.48
C PHE A 143 -1.83 -1.51 -14.65
N ARG A 144 -1.60 -0.21 -14.82
CA ARG A 144 -2.64 0.80 -15.08
C ARG A 144 -3.32 0.57 -16.43
N GLN A 145 -2.54 0.30 -17.47
CA GLN A 145 -3.05 0.02 -18.81
C GLN A 145 -3.93 -1.23 -18.84
N ILE A 146 -3.54 -2.31 -18.17
CA ILE A 146 -4.35 -3.52 -18.06
C ILE A 146 -5.71 -3.20 -17.44
N TYR A 147 -5.76 -2.42 -16.36
CA TYR A 147 -7.02 -2.01 -15.75
C TYR A 147 -7.90 -1.24 -16.75
N GLN A 148 -7.37 -0.23 -17.42
CA GLN A 148 -8.09 0.59 -18.38
C GLN A 148 -8.64 -0.22 -19.56
N GLN A 149 -7.86 -1.14 -20.10
CA GLN A 149 -8.27 -1.99 -21.23
C GLN A 149 -9.36 -3.01 -20.84
N LEU A 150 -9.35 -3.46 -19.58
CA LEU A 150 -10.33 -4.43 -19.08
C LEU A 150 -11.55 -3.78 -18.43
N LEU A 151 -11.55 -2.47 -18.24
CA LEU A 151 -12.65 -1.75 -17.59
C LEU A 151 -14.01 -2.04 -18.20
N PRO A 152 -14.21 -2.09 -19.55
CA PRO A 152 -15.49 -2.40 -20.15
C PRO A 152 -16.02 -3.81 -19.79
N LEU A 153 -15.13 -4.75 -19.45
CA LEU A 153 -15.47 -6.12 -19.09
C LEU A 153 -15.79 -6.27 -17.58
N MET A 154 -15.54 -5.23 -16.80
CA MET A 154 -15.77 -5.20 -15.36
C MET A 154 -17.06 -4.48 -14.96
N SER A 155 -17.82 -3.98 -15.94
CA SER A 155 -19.00 -3.13 -15.71
C SER A 155 -20.31 -3.91 -15.62
N SER A 156 -20.26 -5.24 -15.53
CA SER A 156 -21.44 -6.11 -15.48
C SER A 156 -21.55 -6.85 -14.15
#